data_9411344d0f85afbb8f99022f7da4f17e
#
_entry.id   9411344d0f85afbb8f99022f7da4f17e
#
_cell.length_a   1.000
_cell.length_b   1.000
_cell.length_c   1.000
_cell.angle_alpha   90.00
_cell.angle_beta   90.00
_cell.angle_gamma   90.00
#
_symmetry.space_group_name_H-M   'P 1'
#
loop_
_entity.id
_entity.type
_entity.pdbx_description
1 polymer ?
#
loop_
_entity_poly.entity_id
_entity_poly.type
_entity_poly.pdbx_seq_one_letter_code
_entity_poly.pdbx_strand_id
1 'polypeptide(L)'
;AEKGHQIHFISYSFPVRLDVHNSNIFYHEVRVNSYPLFKYPPYESALTSKLVDVIRFEKLDVLHLHYAIPHASAAHMAQQILKEEGIHIPFITTLHGTDITLVGRDPFFKPIITYSINQSNAVTTVSQSLKDDTYKYFNIKNGIDVIPNFICIKDMEFSIDRTKYAKDDELILCHVSNFRKVKRVQDVIKIFAKVREKINCKLILVGDGPERDNMEILCRELGTCKDTSFIGTVNNTTEILSIADLFLLPSETESFGLSALEAMAVGVPVVSTNTGGIPEVNEHNFSGMTSNVGDVDDMAKNAIYILEDKERHETFSKNALKKAAEFDLNEVVEQYVTLYKKVINQ
;
A
#
# COMPACT_ATOMS: atom_id res chain seq x y z
N ALA A 1 -12.31 -8.76 13.92
CA ALA A 1 -12.35 -9.64 15.08
C ALA A 1 -12.92 -8.91 16.31
N GLU A 2 -12.41 -7.74 16.69
CA GLU A 2 -12.86 -6.94 17.86
C GLU A 2 -14.37 -6.61 17.85
N LYS A 3 -14.99 -6.55 16.68
CA LYS A 3 -16.45 -6.36 16.51
C LYS A 3 -17.27 -7.67 16.62
N GLY A 4 -16.64 -8.79 17.00
CA GLY A 4 -17.28 -10.08 17.18
C GLY A 4 -17.41 -10.93 15.92
N HIS A 5 -16.76 -10.54 14.82
CA HIS A 5 -16.71 -11.35 13.60
C HIS A 5 -15.59 -12.40 13.68
N GLN A 6 -15.84 -13.59 13.14
CA GLN A 6 -14.80 -14.59 12.92
C GLN A 6 -14.10 -14.29 11.58
N ILE A 7 -12.77 -14.19 11.61
CA ILE A 7 -11.95 -13.84 10.47
C ILE A 7 -11.04 -15.01 10.10
N HIS A 8 -11.20 -15.53 8.90
CA HIS A 8 -10.44 -16.65 8.36
C HIS A 8 -9.46 -16.13 7.29
N PHE A 9 -8.17 -16.08 7.61
CA PHE A 9 -7.11 -15.73 6.67
C PHE A 9 -6.69 -16.96 5.87
N ILE A 10 -6.75 -16.87 4.55
CA ILE A 10 -6.36 -17.94 3.62
C ILE A 10 -5.21 -17.42 2.76
N SER A 11 -4.00 -17.97 2.92
CA SER A 11 -2.79 -17.48 2.25
C SER A 11 -1.73 -18.57 2.15
N TYR A 12 -0.76 -18.41 1.23
CA TYR A 12 0.37 -19.34 1.07
C TYR A 12 1.48 -19.15 2.11
N SER A 13 1.50 -18.04 2.81
CA SER A 13 2.45 -17.80 3.91
C SER A 13 1.76 -17.11 5.07
N PHE A 14 2.26 -17.38 6.26
CA PHE A 14 1.74 -16.79 7.50
C PHE A 14 1.93 -15.26 7.48
N PRO A 15 0.86 -14.46 7.69
CA PRO A 15 0.98 -13.00 7.72
C PRO A 15 1.80 -12.53 8.93
N VAL A 16 2.81 -11.67 8.68
CA VAL A 16 3.80 -11.25 9.69
C VAL A 16 3.19 -10.59 10.94
N ARG A 17 2.05 -9.89 10.77
CA ARG A 17 1.37 -9.16 11.86
C ARG A 17 0.07 -9.81 12.31
N LEU A 18 -0.15 -11.10 11.99
CA LEU A 18 -1.38 -11.78 12.39
C LEU A 18 -1.35 -12.07 13.89
N ASP A 19 -2.36 -11.57 14.60
CA ASP A 19 -2.55 -11.88 16.02
C ASP A 19 -3.15 -13.29 16.18
N VAL A 20 -2.30 -14.25 16.48
CA VAL A 20 -2.70 -15.66 16.70
C VAL A 20 -3.35 -15.92 18.05
N HIS A 21 -3.29 -14.96 18.96
CA HIS A 21 -3.89 -15.10 20.29
C HIS A 21 -5.35 -14.65 20.33
N ASN A 22 -5.83 -14.00 19.27
CA ASN A 22 -7.23 -13.61 19.16
C ASN A 22 -8.09 -14.82 18.76
N SER A 23 -9.03 -15.19 19.64
CA SER A 23 -9.89 -16.37 19.46
C SER A 23 -10.84 -16.29 18.25
N ASN A 24 -11.00 -15.13 17.66
CA ASN A 24 -11.82 -14.90 16.47
C ASN A 24 -10.99 -14.80 15.17
N ILE A 25 -9.70 -15.10 15.22
CA ILE A 25 -8.81 -15.07 14.05
C ILE A 25 -8.28 -16.48 13.77
N PHE A 26 -8.49 -16.94 12.54
CA PHE A 26 -8.08 -18.27 12.08
C PHE A 26 -7.19 -18.14 10.85
N TYR A 27 -6.20 -19.01 10.75
CA TYR A 27 -5.28 -19.05 9.60
C TYR A 27 -5.34 -20.40 8.89
N HIS A 28 -5.48 -20.37 7.57
CA HIS A 28 -5.54 -21.52 6.71
C HIS A 28 -4.45 -21.43 5.63
N GLU A 29 -3.44 -22.28 5.74
CA GLU A 29 -2.35 -22.30 4.78
C GLU A 29 -2.77 -22.94 3.45
N VAL A 30 -2.46 -22.27 2.34
CA VAL A 30 -2.57 -22.83 0.99
C VAL A 30 -1.26 -23.50 0.63
N ARG A 31 -1.19 -24.82 0.77
CA ARG A 31 -0.01 -25.59 0.39
C ARG A 31 -0.08 -25.98 -1.08
N VAL A 32 0.99 -25.68 -1.79
CA VAL A 32 1.15 -26.06 -3.19
C VAL A 32 2.26 -27.10 -3.27
N ASN A 33 1.89 -28.36 -3.47
CA ASN A 33 2.84 -29.42 -3.62
C ASN A 33 3.58 -29.29 -4.96
N SER A 34 4.90 -29.46 -4.93
CA SER A 34 5.69 -29.61 -6.16
C SER A 34 5.33 -30.95 -6.82
N TYR A 35 4.89 -30.87 -8.06
CA TYR A 35 4.58 -32.07 -8.85
C TYR A 35 5.44 -32.08 -10.13
N PRO A 36 6.18 -33.15 -10.42
CA PRO A 36 7.16 -33.16 -11.51
C PRO A 36 6.63 -32.85 -12.91
N LEU A 37 5.31 -33.04 -13.13
CA LEU A 37 4.67 -32.75 -14.42
C LEU A 37 4.33 -31.25 -14.60
N PHE A 38 4.36 -30.46 -13.54
CA PHE A 38 4.08 -29.02 -13.62
C PHE A 38 5.37 -28.22 -13.58
N LYS A 39 5.64 -27.48 -14.64
CA LYS A 39 6.76 -26.54 -14.68
C LYS A 39 6.61 -25.42 -13.63
N TYR A 40 5.39 -25.02 -13.35
CA TYR A 40 5.03 -24.02 -12.33
C TYR A 40 4.02 -24.59 -11.34
N PRO A 41 4.16 -24.32 -10.05
CA PRO A 41 3.19 -24.75 -9.05
C PRO A 41 1.80 -24.19 -9.35
N PRO A 42 0.71 -24.99 -9.35
CA PRO A 42 -0.63 -24.55 -9.69
C PRO A 42 -1.31 -23.86 -8.49
N TYR A 43 -0.79 -22.68 -8.10
CA TYR A 43 -1.24 -21.96 -6.91
C TYR A 43 -2.75 -21.65 -6.95
N GLU A 44 -3.28 -21.15 -8.08
CA GLU A 44 -4.68 -20.78 -8.21
C GLU A 44 -5.62 -21.97 -7.98
N SER A 45 -5.28 -23.15 -8.53
CA SER A 45 -6.05 -24.38 -8.31
C SER A 45 -5.98 -24.85 -6.84
N ALA A 46 -4.80 -24.73 -6.21
CA ALA A 46 -4.64 -25.05 -4.79
C ALA A 46 -5.45 -24.09 -3.91
N LEU A 47 -5.44 -22.80 -4.22
CA LEU A 47 -6.25 -21.80 -3.54
C LEU A 47 -7.76 -22.08 -3.70
N THR A 48 -8.21 -22.37 -4.92
CA THR A 48 -9.60 -22.77 -5.18
C THR A 48 -10.04 -23.95 -4.32
N SER A 49 -9.24 -25.02 -4.27
CA SER A 49 -9.53 -26.20 -3.47
C SER A 49 -9.55 -25.89 -1.97
N LYS A 50 -8.63 -25.04 -1.51
CA LYS A 50 -8.57 -24.61 -0.11
C LYS A 50 -9.78 -23.73 0.26
N LEU A 51 -10.21 -22.85 -0.63
CA LEU A 51 -11.43 -22.05 -0.43
C LEU A 51 -12.65 -22.94 -0.28
N VAL A 52 -12.82 -23.92 -1.17
CA VAL A 52 -13.94 -24.90 -1.10
C VAL A 52 -13.93 -25.63 0.24
N ASP A 53 -12.78 -26.10 0.68
CA ASP A 53 -12.60 -26.80 1.96
C ASP A 53 -13.01 -25.92 3.14
N VAL A 54 -12.42 -24.73 3.26
CA VAL A 54 -12.68 -23.82 4.39
C VAL A 54 -14.14 -23.35 4.41
N ILE A 55 -14.73 -23.02 3.27
CA ILE A 55 -16.14 -22.59 3.21
C ILE A 55 -17.07 -23.68 3.73
N ARG A 56 -16.85 -24.95 3.35
CA ARG A 56 -17.67 -26.08 3.81
C ARG A 56 -17.61 -26.28 5.31
N PHE A 57 -16.39 -26.26 5.87
CA PHE A 57 -16.17 -26.62 7.28
C PHE A 57 -16.46 -25.45 8.23
N GLU A 58 -16.05 -24.23 7.86
CA GLU A 58 -16.17 -23.06 8.73
C GLU A 58 -17.49 -22.28 8.51
N LYS A 59 -18.26 -22.62 7.47
CA LYS A 59 -19.56 -22.01 7.14
C LYS A 59 -19.46 -20.49 7.01
N LEU A 60 -18.54 -20.04 6.17
CA LEU A 60 -18.30 -18.62 5.94
C LEU A 60 -19.52 -17.92 5.31
N ASP A 61 -19.77 -16.68 5.70
CA ASP A 61 -20.88 -15.86 5.18
C ASP A 61 -20.48 -15.09 3.91
N VAL A 62 -19.21 -14.70 3.78
CA VAL A 62 -18.70 -13.89 2.67
C VAL A 62 -17.19 -14.10 2.48
N LEU A 63 -16.73 -14.01 1.24
CA LEU A 63 -15.30 -13.94 0.94
C LEU A 63 -14.92 -12.50 0.62
N HIS A 64 -13.79 -12.04 1.17
CA HIS A 64 -13.17 -10.79 0.80
C HIS A 64 -11.78 -11.04 0.21
N LEU A 65 -11.60 -10.67 -1.03
CA LEU A 65 -10.42 -10.98 -1.82
C LEU A 65 -9.67 -9.70 -2.17
N HIS A 66 -8.36 -9.79 -2.09
CA HIS A 66 -7.47 -8.72 -2.52
C HIS A 66 -6.83 -9.12 -3.85
N TYR A 67 -6.95 -8.26 -4.88
CA TYR A 67 -6.58 -8.46 -6.28
C TYR A 67 -7.55 -9.31 -7.11
N ALA A 68 -7.75 -8.89 -8.36
CA ALA A 68 -8.59 -9.59 -9.34
C ALA A 68 -8.04 -10.98 -9.69
N ILE A 69 -6.73 -11.11 -9.79
CA ILE A 69 -6.02 -12.38 -10.01
C ILE A 69 -4.85 -12.52 -9.02
N PRO A 70 -4.55 -13.71 -8.54
CA PRO A 70 -5.26 -14.98 -8.78
C PRO A 70 -6.46 -15.19 -7.84
N HIS A 71 -6.76 -14.24 -6.95
CA HIS A 71 -7.67 -14.48 -5.84
C HIS A 71 -9.16 -14.47 -6.25
N ALA A 72 -9.62 -13.45 -7.00
CA ALA A 72 -11.03 -13.42 -7.41
C ALA A 72 -11.35 -14.50 -8.44
N SER A 73 -10.42 -14.87 -9.34
CA SER A 73 -10.61 -15.99 -10.25
C SER A 73 -10.73 -17.33 -9.51
N ALA A 74 -9.87 -17.56 -8.50
CA ALA A 74 -9.93 -18.74 -7.65
C ALA A 74 -11.23 -18.82 -6.85
N ALA A 75 -11.69 -17.70 -6.29
CA ALA A 75 -12.94 -17.64 -5.53
C ALA A 75 -14.16 -17.86 -6.41
N HIS A 76 -14.18 -17.30 -7.61
CA HIS A 76 -15.27 -17.56 -8.55
C HIS A 76 -15.35 -19.05 -8.91
N MET A 77 -14.20 -19.71 -9.15
CA MET A 77 -14.18 -21.15 -9.39
C MET A 77 -14.65 -21.94 -8.18
N ALA A 78 -14.22 -21.57 -6.96
CA ALA A 78 -14.71 -22.20 -5.73
C ALA A 78 -16.24 -22.04 -5.56
N GLN A 79 -16.77 -20.84 -5.86
CA GLN A 79 -18.21 -20.56 -5.87
C GLN A 79 -18.97 -21.47 -6.85
N GLN A 80 -18.44 -21.72 -8.05
CA GLN A 80 -19.07 -22.60 -9.02
C GLN A 80 -19.10 -24.08 -8.53
N ILE A 81 -18.01 -24.56 -7.93
CA ILE A 81 -17.95 -25.92 -7.35
C ILE A 81 -18.98 -26.07 -6.23
N LEU A 82 -19.04 -25.12 -5.30
CA LEU A 82 -19.94 -25.14 -4.17
C LEU A 82 -21.41 -24.99 -4.54
N LYS A 83 -21.69 -24.27 -5.64
CA LYS A 83 -23.04 -24.12 -6.18
C LYS A 83 -23.66 -25.47 -6.58
N GLU A 84 -22.88 -26.40 -7.11
CA GLU A 84 -23.33 -27.76 -7.44
C GLU A 84 -23.75 -28.54 -6.19
N GLU A 85 -23.26 -28.13 -5.02
CA GLU A 85 -23.60 -28.71 -3.71
C GLU A 85 -24.71 -27.94 -2.98
N GLY A 86 -25.28 -26.92 -3.62
CA GLY A 86 -26.31 -26.06 -3.03
C GLY A 86 -25.78 -25.01 -2.06
N ILE A 87 -24.45 -24.80 -2.01
CA ILE A 87 -23.81 -23.80 -1.13
C ILE A 87 -23.61 -22.51 -1.96
N HIS A 88 -24.17 -21.42 -1.47
CA HIS A 88 -24.05 -20.10 -2.06
C HIS A 88 -23.24 -19.20 -1.15
N ILE A 89 -22.11 -18.66 -1.66
CA ILE A 89 -21.26 -17.72 -0.95
C ILE A 89 -20.97 -16.52 -1.83
N PRO A 90 -21.29 -15.30 -1.39
CA PRO A 90 -20.91 -14.11 -2.13
C PRO A 90 -19.43 -13.76 -1.91
N PHE A 91 -18.83 -13.04 -2.89
CA PHE A 91 -17.49 -12.54 -2.73
C PHE A 91 -17.31 -11.09 -3.17
N ILE A 92 -16.43 -10.40 -2.47
CA ILE A 92 -16.03 -9.01 -2.69
C ILE A 92 -14.58 -9.00 -3.16
N THR A 93 -14.26 -8.15 -4.14
CA THR A 93 -12.89 -7.98 -4.63
C THR A 93 -12.43 -6.55 -4.41
N THR A 94 -11.34 -6.36 -3.63
CA THR A 94 -10.63 -5.09 -3.52
C THR A 94 -9.45 -5.05 -4.47
N LEU A 95 -9.43 -4.04 -5.34
CA LEU A 95 -8.35 -3.79 -6.30
C LEU A 95 -7.30 -2.87 -5.66
N HIS A 96 -6.02 -3.22 -5.79
CA HIS A 96 -4.91 -2.51 -5.16
C HIS A 96 -3.97 -1.79 -6.14
N GLY A 97 -4.16 -1.99 -7.45
CA GLY A 97 -3.45 -1.29 -8.50
C GLY A 97 -2.50 -2.16 -9.32
N THR A 98 -1.69 -3.05 -8.74
CA THR A 98 -0.78 -3.92 -9.49
C THR A 98 -1.54 -4.77 -10.52
N ASP A 99 -2.69 -5.29 -10.14
CA ASP A 99 -3.60 -6.06 -10.98
C ASP A 99 -4.23 -5.23 -12.11
N ILE A 100 -4.32 -3.92 -11.97
CA ILE A 100 -4.93 -3.01 -12.93
C ILE A 100 -3.87 -2.28 -13.78
N THR A 101 -2.91 -1.64 -13.13
CA THR A 101 -1.98 -0.71 -13.78
C THR A 101 -0.69 -1.36 -14.29
N LEU A 102 -0.34 -2.56 -13.79
CA LEU A 102 0.84 -3.31 -14.22
C LEU A 102 0.43 -4.58 -14.97
N VAL A 103 -0.01 -5.61 -14.25
CA VAL A 103 -0.37 -6.91 -14.86
C VAL A 103 -1.57 -6.76 -15.79
N GLY A 104 -2.54 -5.96 -15.41
CA GLY A 104 -3.76 -5.73 -16.21
C GLY A 104 -3.55 -4.99 -17.52
N ARG A 105 -2.41 -4.33 -17.71
CA ARG A 105 -2.05 -3.71 -19.00
C ARG A 105 -1.53 -4.74 -20.02
N ASP A 106 -1.12 -5.91 -19.58
CA ASP A 106 -0.75 -7.01 -20.48
C ASP A 106 -2.02 -7.58 -21.12
N PRO A 107 -2.14 -7.58 -22.47
CA PRO A 107 -3.30 -8.09 -23.19
C PRO A 107 -3.66 -9.54 -22.85
N PHE A 108 -2.68 -10.37 -22.47
CA PHE A 108 -2.92 -11.76 -22.09
C PHE A 108 -3.69 -11.92 -20.77
N PHE A 109 -3.52 -11.01 -19.82
CA PHE A 109 -4.23 -11.06 -18.54
C PHE A 109 -5.56 -10.29 -18.55
N LYS A 110 -5.75 -9.38 -19.52
CA LYS A 110 -6.95 -8.55 -19.58
C LYS A 110 -8.27 -9.34 -19.57
N PRO A 111 -8.44 -10.45 -20.33
CA PRO A 111 -9.68 -11.22 -20.32
C PRO A 111 -10.03 -11.79 -18.94
N ILE A 112 -9.07 -12.43 -18.26
CA ILE A 112 -9.33 -13.06 -16.95
C ILE A 112 -9.57 -12.01 -15.87
N ILE A 113 -8.85 -10.89 -15.88
CA ILE A 113 -9.06 -9.79 -14.93
C ILE A 113 -10.45 -9.18 -15.12
N THR A 114 -10.83 -8.85 -16.38
CA THR A 114 -12.16 -8.31 -16.69
C THR A 114 -13.25 -9.25 -16.23
N TYR A 115 -13.10 -10.54 -16.51
CA TYR A 115 -14.06 -11.55 -16.13
C TYR A 115 -14.19 -11.66 -14.61
N SER A 116 -13.08 -11.81 -13.90
CA SER A 116 -13.07 -11.98 -12.45
C SER A 116 -13.70 -10.80 -11.70
N ILE A 117 -13.40 -9.56 -12.15
CA ILE A 117 -14.02 -8.36 -11.57
C ILE A 117 -15.54 -8.37 -11.82
N ASN A 118 -15.99 -8.74 -13.02
CA ASN A 118 -17.42 -8.77 -13.37
C ASN A 118 -18.19 -9.91 -12.67
N GLN A 119 -17.52 -10.93 -12.16
CA GLN A 119 -18.16 -12.01 -11.38
C GLN A 119 -18.27 -11.70 -9.88
N SER A 120 -17.57 -10.66 -9.40
CA SER A 120 -17.62 -10.25 -7.98
C SER A 120 -19.00 -9.68 -7.64
N ASN A 121 -19.54 -10.04 -6.46
CA ASN A 121 -20.81 -9.49 -5.96
C ASN A 121 -20.68 -7.99 -5.62
N ALA A 122 -19.49 -7.58 -5.15
CA ALA A 122 -19.11 -6.18 -5.03
C ALA A 122 -17.63 -6.00 -5.37
N VAL A 123 -17.28 -4.80 -5.82
CA VAL A 123 -15.90 -4.44 -6.16
C VAL A 123 -15.53 -3.14 -5.45
N THR A 124 -14.35 -3.10 -4.85
CA THR A 124 -13.82 -1.88 -4.26
C THR A 124 -12.44 -1.54 -4.83
N THR A 125 -12.10 -0.26 -4.78
CA THR A 125 -10.76 0.27 -5.10
C THR A 125 -10.26 1.13 -3.97
N VAL A 126 -8.94 1.22 -3.82
CA VAL A 126 -8.31 1.99 -2.75
C VAL A 126 -8.25 3.50 -3.00
N SER A 127 -8.64 3.94 -4.21
CA SER A 127 -8.67 5.36 -4.58
C SER A 127 -9.64 5.61 -5.74
N GLN A 128 -10.09 6.85 -5.90
CA GLN A 128 -10.88 7.26 -7.06
C GLN A 128 -10.08 7.12 -8.36
N SER A 129 -8.81 7.50 -8.32
CA SER A 129 -7.90 7.35 -9.47
C SER A 129 -7.82 5.89 -9.96
N LEU A 130 -7.72 4.92 -9.05
CA LEU A 130 -7.70 3.50 -9.42
C LEU A 130 -9.03 3.03 -9.98
N LYS A 131 -10.15 3.53 -9.46
CA LYS A 131 -11.49 3.28 -10.01
C LYS A 131 -11.61 3.77 -11.46
N ASP A 132 -11.17 5.00 -11.72
CA ASP A 132 -11.21 5.61 -13.05
C ASP A 132 -10.33 4.82 -14.03
N ASP A 133 -9.12 4.44 -13.61
CA ASP A 133 -8.23 3.59 -14.40
C ASP A 133 -8.86 2.22 -14.69
N THR A 134 -9.56 1.63 -13.70
CA THR A 134 -10.23 0.34 -13.87
C THR A 134 -11.29 0.43 -14.96
N TYR A 135 -12.16 1.43 -14.94
CA TYR A 135 -13.15 1.62 -16.00
C TYR A 135 -12.53 1.98 -17.36
N LYS A 136 -11.42 2.72 -17.35
CA LYS A 136 -10.71 3.10 -18.57
C LYS A 136 -10.09 1.92 -19.32
N TYR A 137 -9.51 0.98 -18.58
CA TYR A 137 -8.75 -0.12 -19.18
C TYR A 137 -9.55 -1.42 -19.36
N PHE A 138 -10.65 -1.59 -18.61
CA PHE A 138 -11.45 -2.81 -18.62
C PHE A 138 -12.92 -2.53 -18.86
N ASN A 139 -13.60 -3.48 -19.51
CA ASN A 139 -15.04 -3.41 -19.70
C ASN A 139 -15.77 -3.92 -18.45
N ILE A 140 -15.80 -3.10 -17.41
CA ILE A 140 -16.44 -3.44 -16.14
C ILE A 140 -17.89 -3.02 -16.16
N LYS A 141 -18.77 -3.97 -15.79
CA LYS A 141 -20.24 -3.80 -15.74
C LYS A 141 -20.71 -3.46 -14.32
N ASN A 142 -19.98 -3.90 -13.31
CA ASN A 142 -20.31 -3.71 -11.90
C ASN A 142 -19.99 -2.27 -11.46
N GLY A 143 -20.77 -1.77 -10.50
CA GLY A 143 -20.37 -0.57 -9.76
C GLY A 143 -19.11 -0.86 -8.94
N ILE A 144 -18.22 0.13 -8.86
CA ILE A 144 -17.02 0.06 -8.03
C ILE A 144 -17.16 1.10 -6.92
N ASP A 145 -17.09 0.67 -5.67
CA ASP A 145 -17.05 1.55 -4.52
C ASP A 145 -15.59 1.92 -4.20
N VAL A 146 -15.34 3.16 -3.75
CA VAL A 146 -14.01 3.57 -3.29
C VAL A 146 -13.98 3.42 -1.77
N ILE A 147 -13.13 2.51 -1.28
CA ILE A 147 -12.85 2.34 0.15
C ILE A 147 -11.32 2.41 0.30
N PRO A 148 -10.80 3.49 0.90
CA PRO A 148 -9.36 3.73 0.95
C PRO A 148 -8.63 2.73 1.83
N ASN A 149 -7.31 2.62 1.66
CA ASN A 149 -6.47 2.03 2.68
C ASN A 149 -6.51 2.89 3.96
N PHE A 150 -6.15 2.29 5.06
CA PHE A 150 -6.27 2.90 6.38
C PHE A 150 -4.99 2.73 7.20
N ILE A 151 -4.97 3.43 8.31
CA ILE A 151 -3.89 3.37 9.29
C ILE A 151 -4.50 3.30 10.71
N CYS A 152 -3.81 2.63 11.61
CA CYS A 152 -4.16 2.60 13.03
C CYS A 152 -3.36 3.69 13.76
N ILE A 153 -4.02 4.81 14.08
CA ILE A 153 -3.35 5.97 14.71
C ILE A 153 -3.06 5.71 16.19
N LYS A 154 -3.86 4.86 16.86
CA LYS A 154 -3.76 4.62 18.31
C LYS A 154 -2.45 3.97 18.76
N ASP A 155 -1.75 3.27 17.87
CA ASP A 155 -0.58 2.47 18.20
C ASP A 155 0.75 3.16 17.80
N MET A 156 0.74 4.49 17.61
CA MET A 156 1.88 5.24 17.08
C MET A 156 2.71 5.99 18.12
N GLU A 157 2.83 5.44 19.33
CA GLU A 157 3.83 5.92 20.28
C GLU A 157 5.16 5.18 20.05
N PHE A 158 6.18 5.91 19.61
CA PHE A 158 7.51 5.35 19.34
C PHE A 158 8.57 6.05 20.16
N SER A 159 9.50 5.27 20.69
CA SER A 159 10.69 5.74 21.37
C SER A 159 11.93 5.31 20.58
N ILE A 160 12.21 6.01 19.48
CA ILE A 160 13.45 5.81 18.73
C ILE A 160 14.43 6.93 19.04
N ASP A 161 15.69 6.56 19.25
CA ASP A 161 16.77 7.51 19.49
C ASP A 161 17.22 8.16 18.17
N ARG A 162 16.74 9.39 17.91
CA ARG A 162 17.06 10.19 16.73
C ARG A 162 18.55 10.46 16.60
N THR A 163 19.29 10.53 17.72
CA THR A 163 20.74 10.87 17.71
C THR A 163 21.60 9.82 17.02
N LYS A 164 21.09 8.59 16.83
CA LYS A 164 21.75 7.55 16.03
C LYS A 164 21.78 7.85 14.54
N TYR A 165 20.92 8.74 14.05
CA TYR A 165 20.74 9.01 12.63
C TYR A 165 21.16 10.43 12.23
N ALA A 166 20.96 11.40 13.11
CA ALA A 166 21.28 12.80 12.86
C ALA A 166 21.62 13.53 14.16
N LYS A 167 22.39 14.61 14.07
CA LYS A 167 22.63 15.54 15.19
C LYS A 167 21.41 16.44 15.39
N ASP A 168 21.40 17.17 16.50
CA ASP A 168 20.29 18.06 16.86
C ASP A 168 20.01 19.18 15.84
N ASP A 169 21.05 19.60 15.11
CA ASP A 169 20.99 20.64 14.07
C ASP A 169 20.78 20.09 12.65
N GLU A 170 20.66 18.79 12.51
CA GLU A 170 20.47 18.13 11.21
C GLU A 170 19.01 17.68 11.04
N LEU A 171 18.37 18.02 9.92
CA LEU A 171 17.06 17.55 9.55
C LEU A 171 17.14 16.17 8.89
N ILE A 172 16.09 15.37 9.00
CA ILE A 172 16.01 14.03 8.42
C ILE A 172 14.96 14.00 7.31
N LEU A 173 15.41 13.73 6.07
CA LEU A 173 14.55 13.34 4.97
C LEU A 173 14.42 11.81 4.96
N CYS A 174 13.22 11.29 4.70
CA CYS A 174 12.98 9.85 4.68
C CYS A 174 12.26 9.41 3.41
N HIS A 175 12.56 8.18 2.99
CA HIS A 175 11.83 7.47 1.93
C HIS A 175 11.66 6.01 2.31
N VAL A 176 10.46 5.44 2.07
CA VAL A 176 10.13 4.04 2.34
C VAL A 176 9.55 3.40 1.09
N SER A 177 10.20 2.38 0.54
CA SER A 177 9.67 1.60 -0.58
C SER A 177 10.41 0.28 -0.81
N ASN A 178 9.92 -0.51 -1.77
CA ASN A 178 10.55 -1.75 -2.26
C ASN A 178 11.50 -1.51 -3.44
N PHE A 179 12.24 -0.46 -3.49
CA PHE A 179 13.26 -0.01 -4.47
C PHE A 179 13.11 -0.59 -5.89
N ARG A 180 11.91 -0.47 -6.46
CA ARG A 180 11.60 -0.78 -7.86
C ARG A 180 11.64 0.49 -8.70
N LYS A 181 11.86 0.35 -10.01
CA LYS A 181 11.93 1.48 -10.98
C LYS A 181 10.76 2.45 -10.83
N VAL A 182 9.54 1.93 -10.67
CA VAL A 182 8.31 2.72 -10.48
C VAL A 182 8.36 3.64 -9.25
N LYS A 183 9.18 3.33 -8.25
CA LYS A 183 9.34 4.15 -7.03
C LYS A 183 10.34 5.29 -7.22
N ARG A 184 11.10 5.30 -8.32
CA ARG A 184 12.03 6.36 -8.71
C ARG A 184 12.97 6.79 -7.57
N VAL A 185 13.54 5.81 -6.86
CA VAL A 185 14.42 6.08 -5.70
C VAL A 185 15.64 6.91 -6.11
N GLN A 186 16.08 6.82 -7.38
CA GLN A 186 17.11 7.71 -7.93
C GLN A 186 16.73 9.20 -7.82
N ASP A 187 15.45 9.54 -7.92
CA ASP A 187 15.01 10.92 -7.77
C ASP A 187 15.03 11.35 -6.31
N VAL A 188 14.78 10.46 -5.36
CA VAL A 188 14.96 10.74 -3.92
C VAL A 188 16.37 11.23 -3.64
N ILE A 189 17.39 10.50 -4.15
CA ILE A 189 18.81 10.86 -3.94
C ILE A 189 19.17 12.18 -4.63
N LYS A 190 18.64 12.43 -5.85
CA LYS A 190 18.85 13.69 -6.58
C LYS A 190 18.19 14.89 -5.88
N ILE A 191 16.95 14.69 -5.37
CA ILE A 191 16.24 15.71 -4.57
C ILE A 191 17.06 16.02 -3.33
N PHE A 192 17.46 14.98 -2.60
CA PHE A 192 18.29 15.13 -1.40
C PHE A 192 19.61 15.89 -1.67
N ALA A 193 20.32 15.56 -2.76
CA ALA A 193 21.54 16.25 -3.13
C ALA A 193 21.32 17.76 -3.28
N LYS A 194 20.21 18.20 -3.90
CA LYS A 194 19.85 19.60 -4.06
C LYS A 194 19.40 20.28 -2.77
N VAL A 195 18.63 19.58 -1.93
CA VAL A 195 18.19 20.09 -0.61
C VAL A 195 19.38 20.31 0.30
N ARG A 196 20.31 19.36 0.33
CA ARG A 196 21.52 19.38 1.16
C ARG A 196 22.45 20.56 0.86
N GLU A 197 22.41 21.12 -0.35
CA GLU A 197 23.18 22.34 -0.69
C GLU A 197 22.74 23.57 0.12
N LYS A 198 21.51 23.57 0.65
CA LYS A 198 20.91 24.70 1.36
C LYS A 198 20.55 24.41 2.81
N ILE A 199 20.26 23.15 3.12
CA ILE A 199 19.75 22.71 4.42
C ILE A 199 20.68 21.62 4.96
N ASN A 200 21.13 21.76 6.21
CA ASN A 200 21.90 20.72 6.89
C ASN A 200 20.99 19.54 7.20
N CYS A 201 21.10 18.44 6.44
CA CYS A 201 20.19 17.32 6.53
C CYS A 201 20.83 15.97 6.20
N LYS A 202 20.16 14.91 6.63
CA LYS A 202 20.45 13.50 6.37
C LYS A 202 19.32 12.86 5.56
N LEU A 203 19.62 11.80 4.83
CA LEU A 203 18.64 10.98 4.12
C LEU A 203 18.61 9.57 4.72
N ILE A 204 17.42 9.10 5.06
CA ILE A 204 17.18 7.72 5.46
C ILE A 204 16.34 7.02 4.38
N LEU A 205 16.90 5.94 3.83
CA LEU A 205 16.26 5.08 2.84
C LEU A 205 15.90 3.74 3.51
N VAL A 206 14.60 3.48 3.63
CA VAL A 206 14.05 2.26 4.24
C VAL A 206 13.49 1.36 3.14
N GLY A 207 13.89 0.11 3.17
CA GLY A 207 13.48 -0.90 2.21
C GLY A 207 14.63 -1.48 1.42
N ASP A 208 14.28 -2.34 0.48
CA ASP A 208 15.22 -3.05 -0.38
C ASP A 208 14.58 -3.35 -1.72
N GLY A 209 15.39 -3.73 -2.71
CA GLY A 209 14.89 -4.11 -4.02
C GLY A 209 15.92 -4.03 -5.14
N PRO A 210 15.52 -4.34 -6.39
CA PRO A 210 16.45 -4.50 -7.50
C PRO A 210 17.22 -3.21 -7.88
N GLU A 211 16.76 -2.03 -7.47
CA GLU A 211 17.45 -0.77 -7.76
C GLU A 211 18.45 -0.36 -6.68
N ARG A 212 18.63 -1.12 -5.60
CA ARG A 212 19.48 -0.73 -4.47
C ARG A 212 20.92 -0.43 -4.86
N ASP A 213 21.57 -1.35 -5.60
CA ASP A 213 22.96 -1.19 -6.00
C ASP A 213 23.17 0.07 -6.85
N ASN A 214 22.20 0.36 -7.76
CA ASN A 214 22.22 1.57 -8.58
C ASN A 214 22.11 2.83 -7.71
N MET A 215 21.36 2.76 -6.62
CA MET A 215 21.20 3.89 -5.68
C MET A 215 22.46 4.16 -4.89
N GLU A 216 23.20 3.13 -4.47
CA GLU A 216 24.48 3.27 -3.80
C GLU A 216 25.56 3.86 -4.74
N ILE A 217 25.54 3.48 -6.00
CA ILE A 217 26.43 4.06 -7.04
C ILE A 217 26.10 5.55 -7.21
N LEU A 218 24.84 5.90 -7.43
CA LEU A 218 24.40 7.27 -7.62
C LEU A 218 24.73 8.16 -6.41
N CYS A 219 24.59 7.61 -5.21
CA CYS A 219 24.95 8.29 -3.97
C CYS A 219 26.43 8.66 -3.92
N ARG A 220 27.33 7.78 -4.43
CA ARG A 220 28.78 8.06 -4.54
C ARG A 220 29.07 9.13 -5.60
N GLU A 221 28.44 9.05 -6.75
CA GLU A 221 28.58 10.02 -7.85
C GLU A 221 28.19 11.44 -7.42
N LEU A 222 27.09 11.56 -6.64
CA LEU A 222 26.60 12.85 -6.14
C LEU A 222 27.27 13.28 -4.82
N GLY A 223 28.20 12.48 -4.26
CA GLY A 223 28.91 12.82 -3.03
C GLY A 223 28.03 12.89 -1.78
N THR A 224 26.89 12.18 -1.76
CA THR A 224 25.91 12.22 -0.67
C THR A 224 26.02 11.04 0.32
N CYS A 225 26.90 10.07 0.07
CA CYS A 225 26.97 8.82 0.84
C CYS A 225 27.19 9.00 2.34
N LYS A 226 27.93 10.03 2.77
CA LYS A 226 28.18 10.28 4.20
C LYS A 226 26.92 10.73 4.95
N ASP A 227 25.94 11.23 4.21
CA ASP A 227 24.71 11.80 4.75
C ASP A 227 23.49 10.98 4.34
N THR A 228 23.70 9.79 3.74
CA THR A 228 22.65 8.86 3.32
C THR A 228 22.81 7.52 4.05
N SER A 229 21.75 7.07 4.71
CA SER A 229 21.68 5.79 5.41
C SER A 229 20.72 4.84 4.69
N PHE A 230 21.21 3.69 4.22
CA PHE A 230 20.41 2.60 3.68
C PHE A 230 20.14 1.59 4.80
N ILE A 231 18.93 1.62 5.39
CA ILE A 231 18.60 0.79 6.55
C ILE A 231 18.21 -0.64 6.16
N GLY A 232 17.74 -0.86 4.93
CA GLY A 232 17.16 -2.13 4.52
C GLY A 232 15.71 -2.29 4.97
N THR A 233 15.23 -3.53 4.98
CA THR A 233 13.86 -3.83 5.39
C THR A 233 13.71 -3.83 6.90
N VAL A 234 12.70 -3.13 7.40
CA VAL A 234 12.36 -3.06 8.84
C VAL A 234 10.95 -3.60 9.09
N ASN A 235 10.69 -4.11 10.29
CA ASN A 235 9.37 -4.63 10.66
C ASN A 235 8.35 -3.51 10.92
N ASN A 236 8.82 -2.36 11.40
CA ASN A 236 7.99 -1.21 11.70
C ASN A 236 8.59 0.06 11.07
N THR A 237 8.01 0.49 9.96
CA THR A 237 8.44 1.67 9.21
C THR A 237 8.11 2.97 9.95
N THR A 238 7.03 2.97 10.72
CA THR A 238 6.56 4.16 11.43
C THR A 238 7.50 4.61 12.54
N GLU A 239 8.30 3.71 13.13
CA GLU A 239 9.38 4.09 14.05
C GLU A 239 10.41 5.01 13.39
N ILE A 240 10.86 4.64 12.19
CA ILE A 240 11.82 5.48 11.46
C ILE A 240 11.16 6.77 10.96
N LEU A 241 9.90 6.68 10.52
CA LEU A 241 9.15 7.86 10.07
C LEU A 241 8.96 8.87 11.21
N SER A 242 8.78 8.43 12.46
CA SER A 242 8.53 9.32 13.59
C SER A 242 9.70 10.28 13.93
N ILE A 243 10.91 9.99 13.45
CA ILE A 243 12.09 10.86 13.61
C ILE A 243 12.40 11.70 12.35
N ALA A 244 11.63 11.53 11.28
CA ALA A 244 11.84 12.28 10.05
C ALA A 244 11.18 13.67 10.10
N ASP A 245 11.77 14.61 9.38
CA ASP A 245 11.25 15.97 9.22
C ASP A 245 10.50 16.13 7.88
N LEU A 246 10.82 15.30 6.89
CA LEU A 246 10.15 15.30 5.59
C LEU A 246 10.16 13.92 4.94
N PHE A 247 9.06 13.55 4.32
CA PHE A 247 8.95 12.32 3.53
C PHE A 247 8.95 12.61 2.02
N LEU A 248 9.75 11.87 1.26
CA LEU A 248 9.85 12.00 -0.19
C LEU A 248 9.19 10.80 -0.89
N LEU A 249 8.24 11.06 -1.80
CA LEU A 249 7.56 10.03 -2.59
C LEU A 249 7.51 10.39 -4.09
N PRO A 250 8.62 10.25 -4.84
CA PRO A 250 8.69 10.63 -6.26
C PRO A 250 8.15 9.54 -7.21
N SER A 251 7.29 8.67 -6.76
CA SER A 251 6.78 7.51 -7.53
C SER A 251 6.25 7.93 -8.90
N GLU A 252 6.52 7.10 -9.92
CA GLU A 252 6.00 7.28 -11.28
C GLU A 252 4.50 6.96 -11.36
N THR A 253 4.06 5.97 -10.59
CA THR A 253 2.66 5.63 -10.40
C THR A 253 2.44 5.07 -9.01
N GLU A 254 1.32 5.40 -8.42
CA GLU A 254 0.95 4.96 -7.08
C GLU A 254 -0.58 4.83 -7.00
N SER A 255 -1.06 3.71 -6.52
CA SER A 255 -2.52 3.49 -6.43
C SER A 255 -3.16 4.23 -5.27
N PHE A 256 -2.38 4.50 -4.20
CA PHE A 256 -2.87 5.17 -3.01
C PHE A 256 -1.78 6.01 -2.32
N GLY A 257 -0.62 5.41 -2.02
CA GLY A 257 0.46 6.09 -1.30
C GLY A 257 0.47 5.76 0.20
N LEU A 258 0.33 4.49 0.56
CA LEU A 258 0.27 4.07 1.97
C LEU A 258 1.48 4.56 2.80
N SER A 259 2.70 4.55 2.24
CA SER A 259 3.88 5.04 2.94
C SER A 259 3.85 6.56 3.20
N ALA A 260 3.19 7.34 2.32
CA ALA A 260 2.92 8.76 2.59
C ALA A 260 1.91 8.92 3.73
N LEU A 261 0.84 8.12 3.74
CA LEU A 261 -0.13 8.12 4.81
C LEU A 261 0.50 7.75 6.16
N GLU A 262 1.37 6.73 6.19
CA GLU A 262 2.14 6.35 7.39
C GLU A 262 3.01 7.49 7.90
N ALA A 263 3.69 8.22 7.01
CA ALA A 263 4.49 9.39 7.36
C ALA A 263 3.62 10.52 7.93
N MET A 264 2.52 10.83 7.27
CA MET A 264 1.59 11.88 7.70
C MET A 264 0.96 11.59 9.07
N ALA A 265 0.73 10.33 9.39
CA ALA A 265 0.15 9.91 10.65
C ALA A 265 1.07 10.07 11.86
N VAL A 266 2.36 10.19 11.63
CA VAL A 266 3.34 10.58 12.66
C VAL A 266 3.75 12.06 12.56
N GLY A 267 2.99 12.84 11.79
CA GLY A 267 3.20 14.29 11.67
C GLY A 267 4.30 14.71 10.70
N VAL A 268 4.70 13.84 9.76
CA VAL A 268 5.74 14.14 8.78
C VAL A 268 5.12 14.66 7.48
N PRO A 269 5.39 15.91 7.08
CA PRO A 269 4.96 16.46 5.79
C PRO A 269 5.51 15.67 4.61
N VAL A 270 4.78 15.65 3.51
CA VAL A 270 5.13 14.84 2.33
C VAL A 270 5.40 15.73 1.12
N VAL A 271 6.54 15.50 0.44
CA VAL A 271 6.76 15.97 -0.92
C VAL A 271 6.66 14.77 -1.86
N SER A 272 5.65 14.81 -2.73
CA SER A 272 5.33 13.68 -3.61
C SER A 272 5.11 14.10 -5.06
N THR A 273 4.97 13.12 -5.93
CA THR A 273 4.40 13.35 -7.26
C THR A 273 2.87 13.50 -7.18
N ASN A 274 2.28 14.09 -8.23
CA ASN A 274 0.84 14.32 -8.37
C ASN A 274 0.14 13.20 -9.17
N THR A 275 0.64 11.96 -9.08
CA THR A 275 0.18 10.84 -9.90
C THR A 275 -0.70 9.84 -9.14
N GLY A 276 -1.62 9.21 -9.86
CA GLY A 276 -2.48 8.15 -9.33
C GLY A 276 -3.31 8.62 -8.13
N GLY A 277 -3.35 7.80 -7.08
CA GLY A 277 -4.08 8.09 -5.84
C GLY A 277 -3.33 8.99 -4.85
N ILE A 278 -2.08 9.40 -5.14
CA ILE A 278 -1.30 10.25 -4.22
C ILE A 278 -2.01 11.56 -3.88
N PRO A 279 -2.62 12.32 -4.84
CA PRO A 279 -3.29 13.58 -4.52
C PRO A 279 -4.52 13.42 -3.59
N GLU A 280 -5.06 12.22 -3.47
CA GLU A 280 -6.17 11.93 -2.55
C GLU A 280 -5.69 11.86 -1.09
N VAL A 281 -4.42 11.45 -0.90
CA VAL A 281 -3.76 11.33 0.41
C VAL A 281 -2.96 12.58 0.75
N ASN A 282 -2.07 13.03 -0.15
CA ASN A 282 -1.23 14.22 0.05
C ASN A 282 -1.83 15.43 -0.66
N GLU A 283 -2.52 16.27 0.07
CA GLU A 283 -3.15 17.48 -0.45
C GLU A 283 -2.13 18.61 -0.61
N HIS A 284 -2.00 19.10 -1.86
CA HIS A 284 -1.04 20.15 -2.20
C HIS A 284 -1.30 21.44 -1.43
N ASN A 285 -0.25 22.06 -0.88
CA ASN A 285 -0.30 23.26 -0.02
C ASN A 285 -1.08 23.07 1.30
N PHE A 286 -1.43 21.87 1.68
CA PHE A 286 -2.09 21.59 2.93
C PHE A 286 -1.31 20.60 3.79
N SER A 287 -1.27 19.31 3.42
CA SER A 287 -0.53 18.27 4.15
C SER A 287 0.89 18.06 3.63
N GLY A 288 1.19 18.63 2.49
CA GLY A 288 2.48 18.56 1.83
C GLY A 288 2.48 19.30 0.49
N MET A 289 3.44 18.98 -0.36
CA MET A 289 3.58 19.56 -1.69
C MET A 289 3.60 18.46 -2.74
N THR A 290 3.03 18.73 -3.92
CA THR A 290 3.04 17.79 -5.04
C THR A 290 3.67 18.42 -6.28
N SER A 291 4.40 17.62 -7.05
CA SER A 291 5.11 18.00 -8.26
C SER A 291 4.83 17.01 -9.40
N ASN A 292 5.18 17.35 -10.62
CA ASN A 292 5.07 16.41 -11.73
C ASN A 292 6.09 15.26 -11.60
N VAL A 293 5.75 14.10 -12.14
CA VAL A 293 6.64 12.93 -12.17
C VAL A 293 7.96 13.29 -12.88
N GLY A 294 9.08 13.05 -12.19
CA GLY A 294 10.42 13.32 -12.71
C GLY A 294 10.90 14.76 -12.56
N ASP A 295 10.09 15.67 -12.04
CA ASP A 295 10.50 17.05 -11.78
C ASP A 295 11.25 17.16 -10.44
N VAL A 296 12.49 16.68 -10.47
CA VAL A 296 13.40 16.71 -9.32
C VAL A 296 13.65 18.12 -8.80
N ASP A 297 13.70 19.11 -9.70
CA ASP A 297 13.97 20.51 -9.35
C ASP A 297 12.81 21.12 -8.57
N ASP A 298 11.59 20.90 -9.02
CA ASP A 298 10.40 21.37 -8.33
C ASP A 298 10.20 20.66 -6.99
N MET A 299 10.41 19.35 -6.93
CA MET A 299 10.36 18.60 -5.67
C MET A 299 11.41 19.08 -4.67
N ALA A 300 12.63 19.39 -5.12
CA ALA A 300 13.67 19.93 -4.25
C ALA A 300 13.32 21.34 -3.73
N LYS A 301 12.76 22.20 -4.58
CA LYS A 301 12.25 23.53 -4.16
C LYS A 301 11.14 23.40 -3.11
N ASN A 302 10.20 22.48 -3.33
CA ASN A 302 9.10 22.22 -2.41
C ASN A 302 9.60 21.66 -1.07
N ALA A 303 10.60 20.79 -1.07
CA ALA A 303 11.25 20.29 0.13
C ALA A 303 11.94 21.41 0.91
N ILE A 304 12.72 22.25 0.24
CA ILE A 304 13.38 23.42 0.85
C ILE A 304 12.34 24.37 1.42
N TYR A 305 11.29 24.69 0.65
CA TYR A 305 10.20 25.57 1.08
C TYR A 305 9.58 25.12 2.39
N ILE A 306 9.31 23.83 2.57
CA ILE A 306 8.75 23.30 3.83
C ILE A 306 9.78 23.40 4.96
N LEU A 307 11.06 23.08 4.71
CA LEU A 307 12.07 22.86 5.73
C LEU A 307 12.81 24.14 6.19
N GLU A 308 12.87 25.18 5.34
CA GLU A 308 13.63 26.42 5.65
C GLU A 308 12.97 27.31 6.70
N ASP A 309 11.69 27.10 6.99
CA ASP A 309 10.89 27.88 7.93
C ASP A 309 10.19 26.96 8.94
N LYS A 310 10.53 27.13 10.21
CA LYS A 310 10.05 26.27 11.29
C LYS A 310 8.52 26.38 11.50
N GLU A 311 7.94 27.57 11.41
CA GLU A 311 6.50 27.75 11.62
C GLU A 311 5.71 27.11 10.46
N ARG A 312 6.23 27.23 9.25
CA ARG A 312 5.68 26.58 8.07
C ARG A 312 5.73 25.06 8.20
N HIS A 313 6.89 24.51 8.59
CA HIS A 313 7.06 23.09 8.82
C HIS A 313 6.06 22.58 9.87
N GLU A 314 5.93 23.24 11.02
CA GLU A 314 4.96 22.89 12.05
C GLU A 314 3.51 22.96 11.54
N THR A 315 3.19 23.90 10.66
CA THR A 315 1.87 24.00 10.02
C THR A 315 1.58 22.81 9.12
N PHE A 316 2.51 22.45 8.25
CA PHE A 316 2.38 21.27 7.39
C PHE A 316 2.32 19.98 8.21
N SER A 317 3.10 19.87 9.29
CA SER A 317 3.07 18.72 10.20
C SER A 317 1.68 18.54 10.85
N LYS A 318 1.08 19.61 11.39
CA LYS A 318 -0.27 19.57 11.94
C LYS A 318 -1.33 19.20 10.89
N ASN A 319 -1.19 19.73 9.69
CA ASN A 319 -2.10 19.44 8.59
C ASN A 319 -1.93 17.99 8.09
N ALA A 320 -0.72 17.46 8.08
CA ALA A 320 -0.46 16.05 7.76
C ALA A 320 -1.18 15.12 8.74
N LEU A 321 -1.07 15.36 10.04
CA LEU A 321 -1.82 14.62 11.07
C LEU A 321 -3.34 14.70 10.86
N LYS A 322 -3.84 15.91 10.57
CA LYS A 322 -5.26 16.13 10.32
C LYS A 322 -5.74 15.35 9.09
N LYS A 323 -4.97 15.38 8.01
CA LYS A 323 -5.30 14.64 6.77
C LYS A 323 -5.23 13.14 6.98
N ALA A 324 -4.22 12.63 7.70
CA ALA A 324 -4.09 11.21 8.01
C ALA A 324 -5.27 10.68 8.84
N ALA A 325 -5.85 11.50 9.72
CA ALA A 325 -7.01 11.12 10.53
C ALA A 325 -8.27 10.81 9.71
N GLU A 326 -8.38 11.33 8.48
CA GLU A 326 -9.48 10.99 7.56
C GLU A 326 -9.44 9.51 7.10
N PHE A 327 -8.30 8.83 7.29
CA PHE A 327 -8.06 7.44 6.92
C PHE A 327 -7.91 6.53 8.14
N ASP A 328 -8.55 6.88 9.28
CA ASP A 328 -8.49 6.06 10.49
C ASP A 328 -9.16 4.68 10.27
N LEU A 329 -8.56 3.65 10.84
CA LEU A 329 -9.03 2.26 10.79
C LEU A 329 -10.52 2.13 11.10
N ASN A 330 -11.01 2.84 12.13
CA ASN A 330 -12.39 2.67 12.59
C ASN A 330 -13.38 3.15 11.53
N GLU A 331 -13.09 4.28 10.87
CA GLU A 331 -13.93 4.84 9.81
C GLU A 331 -13.98 3.92 8.58
N VAL A 332 -12.84 3.38 8.18
CA VAL A 332 -12.74 2.51 7.00
C VAL A 332 -13.37 1.14 7.26
N VAL A 333 -13.16 0.57 8.44
CA VAL A 333 -13.76 -0.74 8.82
C VAL A 333 -15.28 -0.67 8.80
N GLU A 334 -15.92 0.43 9.23
CA GLU A 334 -17.38 0.58 9.16
C GLU A 334 -17.90 0.56 7.72
N GLN A 335 -17.15 1.13 6.76
CA GLN A 335 -17.50 1.05 5.34
C GLN A 335 -17.50 -0.40 4.85
N TYR A 336 -16.46 -1.19 5.20
CA TYR A 336 -16.41 -2.61 4.87
C TYR A 336 -17.50 -3.43 5.56
N VAL A 337 -17.77 -3.21 6.84
CA VAL A 337 -18.87 -3.89 7.56
C VAL A 337 -20.23 -3.62 6.91
N THR A 338 -20.44 -2.38 6.47
CA THR A 338 -21.67 -2.01 5.73
C THR A 338 -21.76 -2.74 4.39
N LEU A 339 -20.63 -2.81 3.67
CA LEU A 339 -20.56 -3.52 2.39
C LEU A 339 -20.79 -5.03 2.56
N TYR A 340 -20.20 -5.67 3.59
CA TYR A 340 -20.41 -7.07 3.89
C TYR A 340 -21.89 -7.37 4.15
N LYS A 341 -22.55 -6.60 5.01
CA LYS A 341 -24.00 -6.74 5.30
C LYS A 341 -24.85 -6.60 4.03
N LYS A 342 -24.52 -5.66 3.17
CA LYS A 342 -25.21 -5.46 1.88
C LYS A 342 -25.08 -6.69 0.99
N VAL A 343 -23.89 -7.24 0.87
CA VAL A 343 -23.58 -8.36 -0.04
C VAL A 343 -24.15 -9.69 0.48
N ILE A 344 -24.12 -9.92 1.78
CA ILE A 344 -24.70 -11.13 2.41
C ILE A 344 -26.23 -11.18 2.25
N ASN A 345 -26.89 -10.02 2.22
CA ASN A 345 -28.35 -9.93 2.15
C ASN A 345 -28.90 -9.85 0.71
N GLN A 346 -28.05 -9.94 -0.31
CA GLN A 346 -28.44 -10.02 -1.74
C GLN A 346 -28.71 -11.47 -2.17
#